data_506dac524681ce5469611b4e965b53d0
#
_entry.id   506dac524681ce5469611b4e965b53d0
#
_cell.length_a   1.000
_cell.length_b   1.000
_cell.length_c   1.000
_cell.angle_alpha   90.00
_cell.angle_beta   90.00
_cell.angle_gamma   90.00
#
_symmetry.space_group_name_H-M   'P 1'
#
loop_
_entity.id
_entity.type
_entity.pdbx_description
1 polymer ?
#
loop_
_entity_poly.entity_id
_entity_poly.type
_entity_poly.pdbx_seq_one_letter_code
_entity_poly.pdbx_strand_id
1 'polypeptide(L)'
;MVAVHGDRDNPFSQGYTCPKGRALPQIHHHPDRLERPQMRVDAALQDTTWKACLDDLGVKLRETIDRYGPESVGINFGTGVGMDAVGYRVAQQLHAAIGTPAKFSPLTIDGTAKVLMAELMGGTPSLAARPDYDNATFAMFIGSNPVVSHGHSVGMPNPRGVIRELARQAEVWVVDPRYTETARLATHHLAPRPGTDYAVLAYLVREMLRDGVKAPAQDVDALAAAVEPFTVQRSAAIADVSEAELERLLSAIRKAGRIAVDTGTGVTMSPSANVTQWLSWALLIITDSMNRPGGIWFHPGFGYQLESFELPITPPEGRFGPGPRSRPETQAFLREWPCAVLPDEINAGNIRAFLNLGGSMLTAFPNAGSLQPALEKLDVLVTTEILPNETTALSTHVLPTKGQLERPDVTLWDFLCPRVSAQHTDALVSPVGERRSMWWVLAEIGRRLGHELTDTSVTDEAMLAQLSSSGRKPYDELVANGWAEADRELPAPWVDRHVERLGGWRLAPRVLVEQLNALREPAALVLVPRRQLRRLNAQLEFLGEAVEIVVHPDDAAAAGVSDDQKLIVRSEHGELTGVARVDASVRRGAVSVPHGHAGANVNLLTSKDDIDLVTGMTRYSGVPVSLHPA
;
A
#
# COMPACT_ATOMS: atom_id res chain seq x y z
N MET A 1 19.45 -0.91 -24.59
CA MET A 1 19.14 -2.05 -23.69
C MET A 1 18.13 -2.94 -24.37
N VAL A 2 18.30 -4.27 -24.33
CA VAL A 2 17.42 -5.21 -25.05
C VAL A 2 16.63 -6.12 -24.12
N ALA A 3 17.14 -6.43 -22.94
CA ALA A 3 16.48 -7.29 -21.95
C ALA A 3 17.00 -7.02 -20.53
N VAL A 4 16.15 -7.40 -19.52
CA VAL A 4 16.51 -7.45 -18.12
C VAL A 4 16.29 -8.88 -17.63
N HIS A 5 17.27 -9.44 -16.98
CA HIS A 5 17.25 -10.77 -16.38
C HIS A 5 17.54 -10.67 -14.88
N GLY A 6 17.11 -11.67 -14.12
CA GLY A 6 17.49 -11.78 -12.72
C GLY A 6 18.98 -12.13 -12.58
N ASP A 7 19.65 -11.48 -11.68
CA ASP A 7 21.02 -11.76 -11.29
C ASP A 7 21.06 -13.00 -10.40
N ARG A 8 21.79 -14.05 -10.84
CA ARG A 8 21.89 -15.33 -10.12
C ARG A 8 22.82 -15.23 -8.90
N ASP A 9 23.74 -14.27 -8.93
CA ASP A 9 24.71 -14.04 -7.87
C ASP A 9 24.14 -13.14 -6.77
N ASN A 10 23.00 -12.47 -7.04
CA ASN A 10 22.30 -11.69 -6.02
C ASN A 10 21.70 -12.61 -4.94
N PRO A 11 22.10 -12.48 -3.66
CA PRO A 11 21.69 -13.40 -2.58
C PRO A 11 20.21 -13.31 -2.23
N PHE A 12 19.54 -12.21 -2.58
CA PHE A 12 18.12 -11.98 -2.23
C PHE A 12 17.18 -12.54 -3.29
N SER A 13 17.48 -12.32 -4.56
CA SER A 13 16.63 -12.73 -5.68
C SER A 13 17.03 -14.08 -6.29
N GLN A 14 18.31 -14.47 -6.19
CA GLN A 14 18.87 -15.73 -6.72
C GLN A 14 18.47 -15.97 -8.18
N GLY A 15 18.53 -14.93 -8.98
CA GLY A 15 18.13 -14.96 -10.39
C GLY A 15 16.64 -14.78 -10.66
N TYR A 16 15.81 -14.59 -9.64
CA TYR A 16 14.40 -14.32 -9.86
C TYR A 16 14.17 -12.88 -10.32
N THR A 17 13.32 -12.72 -11.32
CA THR A 17 12.71 -11.44 -11.71
C THR A 17 11.29 -11.66 -12.19
N CYS A 18 10.37 -10.76 -11.81
CA CYS A 18 8.97 -10.84 -12.21
C CYS A 18 8.73 -10.23 -13.60
N PRO A 19 7.57 -10.47 -14.24
CA PRO A 19 7.24 -9.88 -15.53
C PRO A 19 7.31 -8.34 -15.54
N LYS A 20 6.99 -7.68 -14.43
CA LYS A 20 7.06 -6.22 -14.30
C LYS A 20 8.51 -5.71 -14.36
N GLY A 21 9.43 -6.35 -13.65
CA GLY A 21 10.86 -6.02 -13.74
C GLY A 21 11.43 -6.26 -15.12
N ARG A 22 11.02 -7.36 -15.79
CA ARG A 22 11.45 -7.65 -17.17
C ARG A 22 10.92 -6.66 -18.21
N ALA A 23 9.88 -5.88 -17.89
CA ALA A 23 9.31 -4.86 -18.76
C ALA A 23 10.05 -3.49 -18.66
N LEU A 24 11.05 -3.34 -17.81
CA LEU A 24 11.82 -2.10 -17.67
C LEU A 24 12.39 -1.56 -19.00
N PRO A 25 12.96 -2.39 -19.89
CA PRO A 25 13.40 -1.91 -21.21
C PRO A 25 12.26 -1.30 -22.04
N GLN A 26 11.07 -1.88 -21.97
CA GLN A 26 9.90 -1.38 -22.69
C GLN A 26 9.43 -0.03 -22.13
N ILE A 27 9.49 0.17 -20.80
CA ILE A 27 9.23 1.48 -20.18
C ILE A 27 10.28 2.49 -20.63
N HIS A 28 11.56 2.10 -20.57
CA HIS A 28 12.66 3.00 -20.92
C HIS A 28 12.61 3.46 -22.37
N HIS A 29 12.30 2.56 -23.30
CA HIS A 29 12.20 2.82 -24.74
C HIS A 29 10.78 3.15 -25.22
N HIS A 30 9.84 3.39 -24.30
CA HIS A 30 8.47 3.72 -24.71
C HIS A 30 8.47 5.02 -25.55
N PRO A 31 7.78 5.07 -26.70
CA PRO A 31 7.81 6.22 -27.59
C PRO A 31 7.28 7.50 -26.95
N ASP A 32 6.34 7.36 -26.00
CA ASP A 32 5.73 8.49 -25.29
C ASP A 32 6.50 8.90 -24.03
N ARG A 33 7.76 8.43 -23.83
CA ARG A 33 8.57 8.90 -22.70
C ARG A 33 8.72 10.42 -22.73
N LEU A 34 8.36 11.05 -21.61
CA LEU A 34 8.52 12.49 -21.43
C LEU A 34 10.02 12.86 -21.48
N GLU A 35 10.38 13.80 -22.35
CA GLU A 35 11.77 14.20 -22.58
C GLU A 35 12.06 15.65 -22.22
N ARG A 36 11.05 16.52 -22.24
CA ARG A 36 11.14 17.95 -21.97
C ARG A 36 10.06 18.40 -21.01
N PRO A 37 10.32 19.45 -20.21
CA PRO A 37 9.27 20.10 -19.44
C PRO A 37 8.16 20.62 -20.37
N GLN A 38 6.94 20.54 -19.88
CA GLN A 38 5.77 21.03 -20.60
C GLN A 38 4.97 22.00 -19.75
N MET A 39 4.44 23.04 -20.35
CA MET A 39 3.49 23.96 -19.75
C MET A 39 2.19 24.00 -20.55
N ARG A 40 1.08 24.18 -19.87
CA ARG A 40 -0.21 24.40 -20.53
C ARG A 40 -0.30 25.82 -21.04
N VAL A 41 -0.43 25.93 -22.37
CA VAL A 41 -0.72 27.18 -23.06
C VAL A 41 -2.08 27.00 -23.71
N ASP A 42 -3.05 27.80 -23.32
CA ASP A 42 -4.46 27.62 -23.67
C ASP A 42 -4.96 26.20 -23.28
N ALA A 43 -5.38 25.41 -24.24
CA ALA A 43 -5.92 24.08 -24.00
C ALA A 43 -4.89 22.94 -24.14
N ALA A 44 -3.65 23.20 -24.54
CA ALA A 44 -2.66 22.18 -24.88
C ALA A 44 -1.38 22.28 -24.04
N LEU A 45 -0.79 21.13 -23.71
CA LEU A 45 0.57 21.05 -23.17
C LEU A 45 1.58 21.29 -24.30
N GLN A 46 2.55 22.17 -24.09
CA GLN A 46 3.58 22.52 -25.04
C GLN A 46 4.95 22.37 -24.39
N ASP A 47 5.91 21.82 -25.14
CA ASP A 47 7.29 21.72 -24.72
C ASP A 47 7.90 23.10 -24.45
N THR A 48 8.70 23.19 -23.39
CA THR A 48 9.38 24.42 -22.97
C THR A 48 10.76 24.12 -22.38
N THR A 49 11.47 25.15 -21.94
CA THR A 49 12.75 24.97 -21.24
C THR A 49 12.52 24.81 -19.73
N TRP A 50 13.44 24.11 -19.05
CA TRP A 50 13.44 24.01 -17.59
C TRP A 50 13.36 25.39 -16.91
N LYS A 51 14.14 26.36 -17.43
CA LYS A 51 14.15 27.71 -16.85
C LYS A 51 12.78 28.36 -16.93
N ALA A 52 12.16 28.38 -18.10
CA ALA A 52 10.85 29.01 -18.30
C ALA A 52 9.76 28.31 -17.48
N CYS A 53 9.75 26.98 -17.48
CA CYS A 53 8.79 26.16 -16.76
C CYS A 53 8.87 26.39 -15.24
N LEU A 54 10.06 26.33 -14.68
CA LEU A 54 10.28 26.48 -13.24
C LEU A 54 10.12 27.91 -12.76
N ASP A 55 10.44 28.91 -13.59
CA ASP A 55 10.25 30.31 -13.24
C ASP A 55 8.75 30.67 -13.21
N ASP A 56 7.95 30.24 -14.20
CA ASP A 56 6.48 30.40 -14.21
C ASP A 56 5.85 29.69 -13.02
N LEU A 57 6.24 28.43 -12.80
CA LEU A 57 5.76 27.65 -11.66
C LEU A 57 6.07 28.34 -10.31
N GLY A 58 7.31 28.82 -10.14
CA GLY A 58 7.73 29.48 -8.93
C GLY A 58 6.97 30.78 -8.63
N VAL A 59 6.63 31.55 -9.68
CA VAL A 59 5.79 32.74 -9.56
C VAL A 59 4.40 32.35 -9.10
N LYS A 60 3.74 31.42 -9.78
CA LYS A 60 2.38 30.98 -9.49
C LYS A 60 2.24 30.37 -8.08
N LEU A 61 3.20 29.55 -7.66
CA LEU A 61 3.20 28.99 -6.31
C LEU A 61 3.36 30.07 -5.24
N ARG A 62 4.29 31.04 -5.42
CA ARG A 62 4.44 32.15 -4.49
C ARG A 62 3.19 33.00 -4.39
N GLU A 63 2.61 33.40 -5.51
CA GLU A 63 1.35 34.15 -5.55
C GLU A 63 0.22 33.41 -4.82
N THR A 64 0.15 32.08 -4.98
CA THR A 64 -0.83 31.25 -4.28
C THR A 64 -0.59 31.24 -2.78
N ILE A 65 0.67 31.06 -2.35
CA ILE A 65 1.06 31.05 -0.93
C ILE A 65 0.85 32.44 -0.30
N ASP A 66 1.28 33.51 -0.97
CA ASP A 66 1.17 34.88 -0.46
C ASP A 66 -0.29 35.30 -0.29
N ARG A 67 -1.17 34.84 -1.18
CA ARG A 67 -2.59 35.23 -1.18
C ARG A 67 -3.45 34.37 -0.25
N TYR A 68 -3.18 33.07 -0.16
CA TYR A 68 -4.09 32.10 0.48
C TYR A 68 -3.44 31.31 1.63
N GLY A 69 -2.14 31.51 1.89
CA GLY A 69 -1.38 30.78 2.88
C GLY A 69 -0.78 29.45 2.34
N PRO A 70 0.24 28.91 3.05
CA PRO A 70 0.89 27.67 2.64
C PRO A 70 -0.04 26.46 2.62
N GLU A 71 -1.09 26.44 3.40
CA GLU A 71 -2.11 25.40 3.43
C GLU A 71 -2.92 25.28 2.15
N SER A 72 -2.85 26.28 1.25
CA SER A 72 -3.47 26.24 -0.07
C SER A 72 -2.68 25.40 -1.10
N VAL A 73 -1.52 24.89 -0.72
CA VAL A 73 -0.68 24.01 -1.53
C VAL A 73 -0.77 22.58 -1.02
N GLY A 74 -1.34 21.66 -1.82
CA GLY A 74 -1.34 20.23 -1.53
C GLY A 74 -0.16 19.51 -2.20
N ILE A 75 0.35 18.45 -1.57
CA ILE A 75 1.44 17.64 -2.13
C ILE A 75 1.07 16.16 -2.02
N ASN A 76 1.12 15.43 -3.15
CA ASN A 76 1.01 13.98 -3.20
C ASN A 76 2.40 13.34 -3.35
N PHE A 77 2.78 12.51 -2.38
CA PHE A 77 3.97 11.66 -2.45
C PHE A 77 3.61 10.36 -3.17
N GLY A 78 3.45 10.43 -4.49
CA GLY A 78 3.09 9.28 -5.30
C GLY A 78 4.18 8.19 -5.30
N THR A 79 3.86 7.02 -5.86
CA THR A 79 4.81 5.89 -5.89
C THR A 79 6.09 6.23 -6.68
N GLY A 80 6.04 7.17 -7.63
CA GLY A 80 7.22 7.62 -8.37
C GLY A 80 8.32 8.17 -7.47
N VAL A 81 8.00 9.14 -6.61
CA VAL A 81 8.94 9.68 -5.62
C VAL A 81 9.17 8.70 -4.47
N GLY A 82 8.15 7.91 -4.10
CA GLY A 82 8.25 6.89 -3.06
C GLY A 82 9.27 5.78 -3.37
N MET A 83 9.66 5.60 -4.63
CA MET A 83 10.68 4.63 -5.06
C MET A 83 11.96 5.31 -5.57
N ASP A 84 12.25 6.52 -5.09
CA ASP A 84 13.43 7.32 -5.38
C ASP A 84 14.01 7.78 -4.05
N ALA A 85 15.10 7.19 -3.58
CA ALA A 85 15.60 7.40 -2.23
C ALA A 85 15.95 8.87 -1.95
N VAL A 86 16.68 9.51 -2.86
CA VAL A 86 17.05 10.93 -2.74
C VAL A 86 15.85 11.82 -3.02
N GLY A 87 15.08 11.50 -4.07
CA GLY A 87 13.86 12.24 -4.42
C GLY A 87 12.87 12.31 -3.27
N TYR A 88 12.65 11.19 -2.57
CA TYR A 88 11.78 11.16 -1.39
C TYR A 88 12.28 12.05 -0.24
N ARG A 89 13.61 12.02 0.01
CA ARG A 89 14.22 12.87 1.04
C ARG A 89 14.05 14.36 0.74
N VAL A 90 14.31 14.78 -0.49
CA VAL A 90 14.16 16.19 -0.90
C VAL A 90 12.68 16.58 -0.97
N ALA A 91 11.78 15.66 -1.32
CA ALA A 91 10.33 15.91 -1.26
C ALA A 91 9.87 16.20 0.18
N GLN A 92 10.40 15.48 1.18
CA GLN A 92 10.12 15.77 2.59
C GLN A 92 10.64 17.17 3.00
N GLN A 93 11.83 17.55 2.53
CA GLN A 93 12.38 18.87 2.78
C GLN A 93 11.55 19.98 2.13
N LEU A 94 11.12 19.79 0.87
CA LEU A 94 10.23 20.73 0.17
C LEU A 94 8.89 20.88 0.89
N HIS A 95 8.27 19.76 1.30
CA HIS A 95 7.04 19.79 2.07
C HIS A 95 7.18 20.57 3.38
N ALA A 96 8.27 20.34 4.12
CA ALA A 96 8.56 21.07 5.36
C ALA A 96 8.83 22.57 5.09
N ALA A 97 9.51 22.91 4.00
CA ALA A 97 9.80 24.29 3.61
C ALA A 97 8.55 25.05 3.18
N ILE A 98 7.62 24.43 2.47
CA ILE A 98 6.32 25.04 2.15
C ILE A 98 5.48 25.22 3.42
N GLY A 99 5.57 24.28 4.37
CA GLY A 99 4.85 24.36 5.65
C GLY A 99 3.37 24.02 5.55
N THR A 100 2.95 23.30 4.50
CA THR A 100 1.56 22.87 4.33
C THR A 100 1.23 21.63 5.16
N PRO A 101 0.04 21.52 5.77
CA PRO A 101 -0.45 20.27 6.35
C PRO A 101 -1.04 19.30 5.29
N ALA A 102 -1.31 19.79 4.07
CA ALA A 102 -2.02 19.06 3.02
C ALA A 102 -1.08 18.08 2.29
N LYS A 103 -0.64 17.05 3.02
CA LYS A 103 0.17 15.95 2.51
C LYS A 103 -0.69 14.73 2.25
N PHE A 104 -0.50 14.12 1.08
CA PHE A 104 -1.18 12.91 0.62
C PHE A 104 -0.16 11.86 0.19
N SER A 105 -0.48 10.59 0.34
CA SER A 105 0.32 9.49 -0.21
C SER A 105 -0.53 8.22 -0.38
N PRO A 106 -0.01 7.17 -1.01
CA PRO A 106 -0.68 5.87 -1.07
C PRO A 106 -0.98 5.23 0.28
N LEU A 107 -0.45 5.72 1.40
CA LEU A 107 -0.71 5.17 2.74
C LEU A 107 -2.20 5.07 3.04
N THR A 108 -2.97 6.16 2.80
CA THR A 108 -4.41 6.23 3.10
C THR A 108 -5.30 5.53 2.07
N ILE A 109 -4.71 4.89 1.06
CA ILE A 109 -5.41 4.08 0.06
C ILE A 109 -4.88 2.64 -0.02
N ASP A 110 -3.97 2.25 0.88
CA ASP A 110 -3.34 0.92 0.80
C ASP A 110 -3.14 0.24 2.16
N GLY A 111 -2.51 0.88 3.16
CA GLY A 111 -1.91 0.14 4.26
C GLY A 111 -2.08 0.67 5.67
N THR A 112 -2.95 1.64 5.92
CA THR A 112 -3.08 2.30 7.23
C THR A 112 -3.33 1.34 8.38
N ALA A 113 -4.15 0.30 8.20
CA ALA A 113 -4.49 -0.65 9.25
C ALA A 113 -3.27 -1.35 9.85
N LYS A 114 -2.24 -1.66 9.04
CA LYS A 114 -1.01 -2.32 9.53
C LYS A 114 -0.22 -1.41 10.46
N VAL A 115 -0.08 -0.14 10.09
CA VAL A 115 0.65 0.84 10.90
C VAL A 115 -0.15 1.23 12.13
N LEU A 116 -1.48 1.30 12.01
CA LEU A 116 -2.37 1.56 13.16
C LEU A 116 -2.22 0.48 14.24
N MET A 117 -2.11 -0.80 13.86
CA MET A 117 -1.91 -1.88 14.84
C MET A 117 -0.55 -1.75 15.54
N ALA A 118 0.51 -1.45 14.81
CA ALA A 118 1.82 -1.20 15.40
C ALA A 118 1.76 -0.05 16.42
N GLU A 119 1.02 1.02 16.10
CA GLU A 119 0.85 2.18 16.97
C GLU A 119 -0.03 1.89 18.19
N LEU A 120 -1.22 1.33 18.01
CA LEU A 120 -2.17 1.12 19.10
C LEU A 120 -1.80 -0.05 20.00
N MET A 121 -1.46 -1.22 19.43
CA MET A 121 -1.16 -2.42 20.18
C MET A 121 0.30 -2.50 20.60
N GLY A 122 1.22 -2.04 19.75
CA GLY A 122 2.66 -2.05 19.98
C GLY A 122 3.22 -0.75 20.55
N GLY A 123 2.40 0.30 20.68
CA GLY A 123 2.81 1.59 21.23
C GLY A 123 3.73 2.42 20.35
N THR A 124 3.99 2.01 19.10
CA THR A 124 4.80 2.80 18.15
C THR A 124 4.55 2.35 16.70
N PRO A 125 4.44 3.28 15.74
CA PRO A 125 4.25 2.94 14.32
C PRO A 125 5.51 2.30 13.69
N SER A 126 6.65 2.31 14.39
CA SER A 126 7.93 1.78 13.89
C SER A 126 8.05 0.26 13.93
N LEU A 127 7.11 -0.45 14.53
CA LEU A 127 7.11 -1.91 14.60
C LEU A 127 6.67 -2.54 13.26
N ALA A 128 7.60 -2.67 12.34
CA ALA A 128 7.37 -3.30 11.04
C ALA A 128 7.36 -4.83 11.16
N ALA A 129 6.17 -5.40 11.40
CA ALA A 129 5.96 -6.83 11.60
C ALA A 129 6.16 -7.63 10.30
N ARG A 130 6.90 -8.75 10.37
CA ARG A 130 7.24 -9.63 9.25
C ARG A 130 7.02 -11.09 9.63
N PRO A 131 6.32 -11.90 8.82
CA PRO A 131 6.27 -13.35 9.04
C PRO A 131 7.66 -14.00 8.89
N ASP A 132 7.99 -14.90 9.80
CA ASP A 132 9.21 -15.71 9.74
C ASP A 132 8.92 -17.04 9.04
N TYR A 133 8.85 -17.01 7.70
CA TYR A 133 8.54 -18.19 6.90
C TYR A 133 9.62 -19.28 6.97
N ASP A 134 10.87 -18.91 7.29
CA ASP A 134 12.00 -19.85 7.34
C ASP A 134 11.84 -20.90 8.45
N ASN A 135 11.19 -20.53 9.56
CA ASN A 135 10.98 -21.38 10.72
C ASN A 135 9.49 -21.73 10.96
N ALA A 136 8.59 -21.29 10.07
CA ALA A 136 7.16 -21.49 10.27
C ALA A 136 6.75 -22.96 10.07
N THR A 137 5.91 -23.47 10.99
CA THR A 137 5.19 -24.75 10.87
C THR A 137 3.73 -24.54 10.50
N PHE A 138 3.26 -23.30 10.58
CA PHE A 138 1.94 -22.84 10.15
C PHE A 138 2.06 -21.43 9.58
N ALA A 139 1.44 -21.21 8.41
CA ALA A 139 1.34 -19.89 7.82
C ALA A 139 -0.07 -19.62 7.31
N MET A 140 -0.55 -18.39 7.51
CA MET A 140 -1.87 -17.96 7.04
C MET A 140 -1.78 -16.66 6.24
N PHE A 141 -2.29 -16.68 5.01
CA PHE A 141 -2.39 -15.53 4.12
C PHE A 141 -3.86 -15.09 4.06
N ILE A 142 -4.15 -13.89 4.58
CA ILE A 142 -5.52 -13.35 4.64
C ILE A 142 -5.65 -12.19 3.66
N GLY A 143 -6.51 -12.33 2.63
CA GLY A 143 -6.67 -11.32 1.59
C GLY A 143 -5.34 -10.96 0.89
N SER A 144 -4.40 -11.90 0.85
CA SER A 144 -3.04 -11.75 0.35
C SER A 144 -2.76 -12.75 -0.77
N ASN A 145 -2.27 -12.24 -1.92
CA ASN A 145 -1.92 -13.07 -3.07
C ASN A 145 -0.47 -12.77 -3.53
N PRO A 146 0.55 -13.15 -2.74
CA PRO A 146 1.95 -12.81 -3.02
C PRO A 146 2.45 -13.39 -4.36
N VAL A 147 1.88 -14.46 -4.88
CA VAL A 147 2.23 -15.00 -6.22
C VAL A 147 2.01 -13.96 -7.33
N VAL A 148 1.08 -13.02 -7.15
CA VAL A 148 0.81 -11.92 -8.08
C VAL A 148 1.44 -10.61 -7.61
N SER A 149 1.25 -10.26 -6.33
CA SER A 149 1.66 -8.96 -5.78
C SER A 149 3.12 -8.91 -5.33
N HIS A 150 3.77 -10.04 -5.08
CA HIS A 150 5.05 -10.17 -4.40
C HIS A 150 5.02 -9.76 -2.92
N GLY A 151 3.84 -9.78 -2.31
CA GLY A 151 3.59 -9.40 -0.93
C GLY A 151 2.98 -8.01 -0.78
N HIS A 152 2.53 -7.73 0.44
CA HIS A 152 2.05 -6.41 0.87
C HIS A 152 2.72 -6.06 2.20
N SER A 153 3.55 -5.03 2.21
CA SER A 153 4.44 -4.66 3.33
C SER A 153 5.61 -5.64 3.59
N VAL A 154 5.71 -6.74 2.88
CA VAL A 154 6.87 -7.65 2.88
C VAL A 154 7.17 -8.05 1.45
N GLY A 155 8.35 -7.73 0.97
CA GLY A 155 8.81 -8.21 -0.33
C GLY A 155 9.07 -9.72 -0.27
N MET A 156 8.47 -10.48 -1.18
CA MET A 156 8.69 -11.92 -1.30
C MET A 156 9.31 -12.22 -2.66
N PRO A 157 10.65 -12.32 -2.76
CA PRO A 157 11.31 -12.77 -3.97
C PRO A 157 10.87 -14.20 -4.32
N ASN A 158 10.66 -14.50 -5.59
CA ASN A 158 10.22 -15.82 -6.04
C ASN A 158 9.03 -16.41 -5.22
N PRO A 159 7.89 -15.70 -5.13
CA PRO A 159 6.81 -16.12 -4.23
C PRO A 159 6.27 -17.51 -4.52
N ARG A 160 6.29 -17.97 -5.79
CA ARG A 160 5.92 -19.35 -6.14
C ARG A 160 6.86 -20.38 -5.52
N GLY A 161 8.16 -20.11 -5.52
CA GLY A 161 9.16 -20.98 -4.90
C GLY A 161 9.00 -21.01 -3.39
N VAL A 162 8.92 -19.83 -2.78
CA VAL A 162 8.77 -19.67 -1.32
C VAL A 162 7.52 -20.40 -0.80
N ILE A 163 6.35 -20.18 -1.43
CA ILE A 163 5.10 -20.79 -0.96
C ILE A 163 5.09 -22.30 -1.18
N ARG A 164 5.65 -22.80 -2.27
CA ARG A 164 5.78 -24.24 -2.50
C ARG A 164 6.68 -24.91 -1.44
N GLU A 165 7.77 -24.26 -1.09
CA GLU A 165 8.68 -24.80 -0.06
C GLU A 165 8.00 -24.74 1.31
N LEU A 166 7.37 -23.62 1.64
CA LEU A 166 6.59 -23.47 2.87
C LEU A 166 5.50 -24.55 2.99
N ALA A 167 4.77 -24.85 1.91
CA ALA A 167 3.71 -25.86 1.91
C ALA A 167 4.23 -27.32 2.03
N ARG A 168 5.54 -27.55 1.90
CA ARG A 168 6.15 -28.88 2.15
C ARG A 168 6.46 -29.11 3.63
N GLN A 169 6.74 -28.04 4.37
CA GLN A 169 7.18 -28.09 5.77
C GLN A 169 6.15 -27.57 6.77
N ALA A 170 5.14 -26.85 6.30
CA ALA A 170 4.14 -26.16 7.11
C ALA A 170 2.72 -26.38 6.59
N GLU A 171 1.73 -26.25 7.47
CA GLU A 171 0.34 -26.06 7.05
C GLU A 171 0.18 -24.61 6.57
N VAL A 172 -0.19 -24.43 5.29
CA VAL A 172 -0.39 -23.13 4.67
C VAL A 172 -1.87 -22.92 4.37
N TRP A 173 -2.45 -21.94 5.02
CA TRP A 173 -3.84 -21.53 4.83
C TRP A 173 -3.93 -20.23 4.05
N VAL A 174 -4.81 -20.18 3.06
CA VAL A 174 -5.19 -18.96 2.36
C VAL A 174 -6.66 -18.66 2.66
N VAL A 175 -6.90 -17.48 3.22
CA VAL A 175 -8.24 -16.95 3.52
C VAL A 175 -8.52 -15.84 2.51
N ASP A 176 -9.30 -16.14 1.47
CA ASP A 176 -9.57 -15.23 0.35
C ASP A 176 -10.87 -15.66 -0.34
N PRO A 177 -11.77 -14.74 -0.72
CA PRO A 177 -13.01 -15.08 -1.43
C PRO A 177 -12.76 -15.66 -2.84
N ARG A 178 -11.52 -15.63 -3.30
CA ARG A 178 -11.08 -16.19 -4.57
C ARG A 178 -10.12 -17.35 -4.36
N TYR A 179 -10.22 -18.39 -5.19
CA TYR A 179 -9.20 -19.44 -5.29
C TYR A 179 -7.99 -18.90 -6.07
N THR A 180 -7.17 -18.11 -5.39
CA THR A 180 -6.07 -17.33 -5.96
C THR A 180 -4.90 -18.20 -6.43
N GLU A 181 -3.94 -17.57 -7.13
CA GLU A 181 -2.68 -18.19 -7.54
C GLU A 181 -1.85 -18.67 -6.33
N THR A 182 -2.00 -18.00 -5.19
CA THR A 182 -1.40 -18.41 -3.92
C THR A 182 -2.16 -19.59 -3.31
N ALA A 183 -3.50 -19.55 -3.31
CA ALA A 183 -4.34 -20.63 -2.81
C ALA A 183 -4.07 -21.96 -3.53
N ARG A 184 -3.78 -21.92 -4.83
CA ARG A 184 -3.41 -23.12 -5.63
C ARG A 184 -2.10 -23.79 -5.17
N LEU A 185 -1.28 -23.12 -4.41
CA LEU A 185 -0.01 -23.63 -3.88
C LEU A 185 -0.07 -23.95 -2.40
N ALA A 186 -1.10 -23.46 -1.71
CA ALA A 186 -1.34 -23.67 -0.29
C ALA A 186 -1.87 -25.07 0.01
N THR A 187 -1.83 -25.48 1.28
CA THR A 187 -2.41 -26.76 1.73
C THR A 187 -3.91 -26.65 1.95
N HIS A 188 -4.41 -25.47 2.30
CA HIS A 188 -5.82 -25.20 2.60
C HIS A 188 -6.27 -23.85 2.05
N HIS A 189 -7.52 -23.77 1.64
CA HIS A 189 -8.19 -22.55 1.23
C HIS A 189 -9.52 -22.42 1.96
N LEU A 190 -9.76 -21.27 2.57
CA LEU A 190 -11.02 -20.87 3.17
C LEU A 190 -11.53 -19.63 2.43
N ALA A 191 -12.78 -19.68 1.95
CA ALA A 191 -13.37 -18.61 1.15
C ALA A 191 -14.49 -17.89 1.91
N PRO A 192 -14.22 -17.01 2.88
CA PRO A 192 -15.24 -16.27 3.59
C PRO A 192 -15.93 -15.24 2.67
N ARG A 193 -17.13 -14.80 3.03
CA ARG A 193 -17.80 -13.66 2.41
C ARG A 193 -16.88 -12.43 2.49
N PRO A 194 -16.71 -11.63 1.42
CA PRO A 194 -15.83 -10.47 1.45
C PRO A 194 -16.13 -9.51 2.62
N GLY A 195 -15.10 -9.11 3.36
CA GLY A 195 -15.22 -8.21 4.51
C GLY A 195 -15.65 -8.88 5.82
N THR A 196 -15.74 -10.22 5.86
CA THR A 196 -16.12 -10.98 7.09
C THR A 196 -14.98 -11.77 7.71
N ASP A 197 -13.75 -11.60 7.23
CA ASP A 197 -12.55 -12.23 7.80
C ASP A 197 -12.43 -12.01 9.31
N TYR A 198 -12.93 -10.86 9.79
CA TYR A 198 -12.98 -10.54 11.22
C TYR A 198 -13.75 -11.57 12.05
N ALA A 199 -14.84 -12.15 11.51
CA ALA A 199 -15.64 -13.13 12.24
C ALA A 199 -14.89 -14.45 12.40
N VAL A 200 -14.13 -14.87 11.37
CA VAL A 200 -13.22 -16.01 11.44
C VAL A 200 -12.16 -15.78 12.52
N LEU A 201 -11.50 -14.63 12.49
CA LEU A 201 -10.45 -14.31 13.46
C LEU A 201 -11.01 -14.11 14.87
N ALA A 202 -12.18 -13.51 15.04
CA ALA A 202 -12.81 -13.34 16.35
C ALA A 202 -13.15 -14.69 17.01
N TYR A 203 -13.62 -15.67 16.24
CA TYR A 203 -13.78 -17.05 16.71
C TYR A 203 -12.44 -17.66 17.15
N LEU A 204 -11.42 -17.56 16.32
CA LEU A 204 -10.10 -18.10 16.67
C LEU A 204 -9.51 -17.43 17.92
N VAL A 205 -9.60 -16.11 18.04
CA VAL A 205 -9.16 -15.36 19.23
C VAL A 205 -9.93 -15.79 20.45
N ARG A 206 -11.27 -15.91 20.37
CA ARG A 206 -12.13 -16.38 21.46
C ARG A 206 -11.70 -17.76 21.98
N GLU A 207 -11.47 -18.70 21.10
CA GLU A 207 -11.11 -20.06 21.50
C GLU A 207 -9.66 -20.15 22.02
N MET A 208 -8.73 -19.40 21.41
CA MET A 208 -7.33 -19.36 21.87
C MET A 208 -7.17 -18.62 23.21
N LEU A 209 -8.01 -17.64 23.54
CA LEU A 209 -8.05 -17.01 24.86
C LEU A 209 -8.40 -18.02 25.96
N ARG A 210 -9.25 -19.02 25.69
CA ARG A 210 -9.58 -20.10 26.63
C ARG A 210 -8.41 -21.04 26.90
N ASP A 211 -7.48 -21.14 25.95
CA ASP A 211 -6.22 -21.88 26.13
C ASP A 211 -5.17 -21.07 26.92
N GLY A 212 -5.43 -19.77 27.16
CA GLY A 212 -4.57 -18.84 27.90
C GLY A 212 -3.67 -17.99 27.02
N VAL A 213 -3.34 -16.80 27.50
CA VAL A 213 -2.43 -15.84 26.84
C VAL A 213 -1.00 -16.16 27.25
N LYS A 214 -0.11 -16.39 26.28
CA LYS A 214 1.28 -16.81 26.51
C LYS A 214 2.28 -15.65 26.57
N ALA A 215 2.01 -14.57 25.83
CA ALA A 215 2.88 -13.38 25.79
C ALA A 215 2.46 -12.33 26.84
N PRO A 216 3.37 -11.44 27.29
CA PRO A 216 2.98 -10.29 28.12
C PRO A 216 1.95 -9.42 27.42
N ALA A 217 0.76 -9.27 28.04
CA ALA A 217 -0.33 -8.53 27.43
C ALA A 217 -1.21 -7.81 28.47
N GLN A 218 -1.82 -6.71 28.04
CA GLN A 218 -2.80 -5.91 28.78
C GLN A 218 -4.20 -6.15 28.18
N ASP A 219 -5.23 -5.76 28.91
CA ASP A 219 -6.64 -5.71 28.47
C ASP A 219 -7.21 -7.06 28.02
N VAL A 220 -6.73 -8.18 28.59
CA VAL A 220 -7.15 -9.55 28.24
C VAL A 220 -8.66 -9.72 28.43
N ASP A 221 -9.21 -9.27 29.58
CA ASP A 221 -10.64 -9.39 29.88
C ASP A 221 -11.50 -8.56 28.92
N ALA A 222 -11.03 -7.39 28.51
CA ALA A 222 -11.73 -6.54 27.55
C ALA A 222 -11.77 -7.18 26.15
N LEU A 223 -10.66 -7.80 25.71
CA LEU A 223 -10.65 -8.57 24.47
C LEU A 223 -11.58 -9.77 24.56
N ALA A 224 -11.54 -10.54 25.68
CA ALA A 224 -12.40 -11.69 25.89
C ALA A 224 -13.89 -11.30 25.82
N ALA A 225 -14.27 -10.20 26.45
CA ALA A 225 -15.65 -9.68 26.39
C ALA A 225 -16.04 -9.28 24.95
N ALA A 226 -15.14 -8.65 24.20
CA ALA A 226 -15.41 -8.21 22.82
C ALA A 226 -15.65 -9.39 21.87
N VAL A 227 -14.91 -10.49 22.03
CA VAL A 227 -15.01 -11.65 21.13
C VAL A 227 -15.95 -12.74 21.62
N GLU A 228 -16.44 -12.68 22.87
CA GLU A 228 -17.34 -13.72 23.45
C GLU A 228 -18.57 -14.04 22.57
N PRO A 229 -19.20 -13.08 21.87
CA PRO A 229 -20.33 -13.39 21.00
C PRO A 229 -19.98 -14.25 19.78
N PHE A 230 -18.70 -14.39 19.41
CA PHE A 230 -18.25 -15.06 18.18
C PHE A 230 -18.06 -16.57 18.41
N THR A 231 -19.16 -17.28 18.64
CA THR A 231 -19.16 -18.76 18.66
C THR A 231 -18.87 -19.32 17.27
N VAL A 232 -18.54 -20.62 17.15
CA VAL A 232 -18.33 -21.26 15.85
C VAL A 232 -19.56 -21.11 14.95
N GLN A 233 -20.76 -21.29 15.48
CA GLN A 233 -22.01 -21.17 14.73
C GLN A 233 -22.21 -19.75 14.20
N ARG A 234 -22.03 -18.74 15.06
CA ARG A 234 -22.22 -17.34 14.66
C ARG A 234 -21.17 -16.91 13.63
N SER A 235 -19.91 -17.26 13.86
CA SER A 235 -18.81 -16.90 12.95
C SER A 235 -18.93 -17.60 11.61
N ALA A 236 -19.32 -18.88 11.60
CA ALA A 236 -19.60 -19.63 10.39
C ALA A 236 -20.75 -18.98 9.58
N ALA A 237 -21.82 -18.59 10.25
CA ALA A 237 -22.97 -17.91 9.62
C ALA A 237 -22.60 -16.54 9.04
N ILE A 238 -21.81 -15.70 9.76
CA ILE A 238 -21.36 -14.38 9.27
C ILE A 238 -20.44 -14.55 8.07
N ALA A 239 -19.45 -15.44 8.18
CA ALA A 239 -18.43 -15.67 7.15
C ALA A 239 -18.96 -16.50 5.98
N ASP A 240 -20.11 -17.15 6.13
CA ASP A 240 -20.72 -18.07 5.18
C ASP A 240 -19.73 -19.19 4.78
N VAL A 241 -19.21 -19.86 5.81
CA VAL A 241 -18.32 -21.03 5.75
C VAL A 241 -18.82 -22.11 6.69
N SER A 242 -18.36 -23.35 6.57
CA SER A 242 -18.79 -24.40 7.49
C SER A 242 -18.13 -24.31 8.86
N GLU A 243 -18.84 -24.71 9.91
CA GLU A 243 -18.28 -24.82 11.27
C GLU A 243 -17.06 -25.76 11.27
N ALA A 244 -17.13 -26.87 10.54
CA ALA A 244 -16.04 -27.84 10.44
C ALA A 244 -14.75 -27.26 9.83
N GLU A 245 -14.84 -26.29 8.91
CA GLU A 245 -13.67 -25.61 8.37
C GLU A 245 -13.03 -24.69 9.43
N LEU A 246 -13.85 -23.97 10.21
CA LEU A 246 -13.35 -23.13 11.30
C LEU A 246 -12.69 -23.97 12.41
N GLU A 247 -13.30 -25.10 12.80
CA GLU A 247 -12.75 -26.02 13.78
C GLU A 247 -11.45 -26.66 13.32
N ARG A 248 -11.34 -26.98 12.02
CA ARG A 248 -10.11 -27.50 11.42
C ARG A 248 -8.99 -26.46 11.47
N LEU A 249 -9.29 -25.19 11.12
CA LEU A 249 -8.34 -24.10 11.21
C LEU A 249 -7.87 -23.87 12.64
N LEU A 250 -8.79 -23.86 13.61
CA LEU A 250 -8.45 -23.75 15.03
C LEU A 250 -7.56 -24.90 15.49
N SER A 251 -7.87 -26.14 15.10
CA SER A 251 -7.07 -27.32 15.44
C SER A 251 -5.65 -27.22 14.86
N ALA A 252 -5.50 -26.72 13.65
CA ALA A 252 -4.19 -26.49 13.01
C ALA A 252 -3.36 -25.44 13.78
N ILE A 253 -3.97 -24.34 14.21
CA ILE A 253 -3.32 -23.31 15.02
C ILE A 253 -2.88 -23.88 16.38
N ARG A 254 -3.75 -24.62 17.07
CA ARG A 254 -3.44 -25.27 18.35
C ARG A 254 -2.27 -26.24 18.23
N LYS A 255 -2.24 -27.04 17.17
CA LYS A 255 -1.17 -28.00 16.88
C LYS A 255 0.15 -27.30 16.61
N ALA A 256 0.14 -26.21 15.86
CA ALA A 256 1.35 -25.44 15.52
C ALA A 256 1.90 -24.68 16.74
N GLY A 257 1.05 -24.18 17.60
CA GLY A 257 1.38 -23.39 18.78
C GLY A 257 1.84 -21.96 18.45
N ARG A 258 2.77 -21.77 17.51
CA ARG A 258 3.17 -20.50 16.91
C ARG A 258 2.75 -20.43 15.46
N ILE A 259 2.39 -19.23 15.02
CA ILE A 259 1.83 -19.02 13.69
C ILE A 259 2.45 -17.80 13.00
N ALA A 260 2.67 -17.90 11.69
CA ALA A 260 3.05 -16.80 10.84
C ALA A 260 1.79 -16.32 10.07
N VAL A 261 1.45 -15.04 10.17
CA VAL A 261 0.27 -14.48 9.50
C VAL A 261 0.68 -13.30 8.63
N ASP A 262 0.26 -13.31 7.37
CA ASP A 262 0.37 -12.19 6.42
C ASP A 262 -1.02 -11.73 6.00
N THR A 263 -1.27 -10.44 6.09
CA THR A 263 -2.49 -9.81 5.60
C THR A 263 -2.20 -8.99 4.35
N GLY A 264 -3.06 -9.07 3.34
CA GLY A 264 -2.91 -8.33 2.10
C GLY A 264 -3.88 -7.16 1.97
N THR A 265 -3.94 -6.59 0.76
CA THR A 265 -4.87 -5.50 0.42
C THR A 265 -6.33 -5.94 0.48
N GLY A 266 -6.63 -7.23 0.37
CA GLY A 266 -7.98 -7.76 0.61
C GLY A 266 -8.49 -7.47 2.03
N VAL A 267 -7.57 -7.41 3.01
CA VAL A 267 -7.89 -6.96 4.38
C VAL A 267 -7.89 -5.44 4.47
N THR A 268 -6.78 -4.79 4.10
CA THR A 268 -6.60 -3.35 4.39
C THR A 268 -7.56 -2.44 3.62
N MET A 269 -8.12 -2.90 2.51
CA MET A 269 -9.10 -2.18 1.68
C MET A 269 -10.56 -2.57 1.97
N SER A 270 -10.80 -3.45 2.97
CA SER A 270 -12.15 -3.94 3.31
C SER A 270 -12.87 -3.05 4.32
N PRO A 271 -14.20 -3.17 4.44
CA PRO A 271 -14.97 -2.46 5.47
C PRO A 271 -14.54 -2.81 6.91
N SER A 272 -13.96 -4.00 7.13
CA SER A 272 -13.49 -4.48 8.44
C SER A 272 -11.97 -4.39 8.62
N ALA A 273 -11.27 -3.57 7.81
CA ALA A 273 -9.81 -3.53 7.73
C ALA A 273 -9.10 -3.49 9.09
N ASN A 274 -9.40 -2.47 9.91
CA ASN A 274 -8.75 -2.30 11.21
C ASN A 274 -9.08 -3.44 12.18
N VAL A 275 -10.33 -3.89 12.18
CA VAL A 275 -10.80 -4.97 13.06
C VAL A 275 -10.16 -6.30 12.69
N THR A 276 -10.10 -6.62 11.40
CA THR A 276 -9.44 -7.85 10.92
C THR A 276 -7.95 -7.84 11.24
N GLN A 277 -7.29 -6.69 11.02
CA GLN A 277 -5.88 -6.54 11.34
C GLN A 277 -5.61 -6.61 12.84
N TRP A 278 -6.47 -6.02 13.67
CA TRP A 278 -6.43 -6.10 15.12
C TRP A 278 -6.53 -7.54 15.62
N LEU A 279 -7.55 -8.28 15.20
CA LEU A 279 -7.75 -9.66 15.62
C LEU A 279 -6.64 -10.59 15.14
N SER A 280 -6.03 -10.29 13.98
CA SER A 280 -4.82 -10.98 13.52
C SER A 280 -3.64 -10.75 14.48
N TRP A 281 -3.40 -9.52 14.93
CA TRP A 281 -2.35 -9.23 15.91
C TRP A 281 -2.67 -9.83 17.28
N ALA A 282 -3.93 -9.75 17.73
CA ALA A 282 -4.36 -10.38 18.97
C ALA A 282 -4.08 -11.89 18.96
N LEU A 283 -4.40 -12.58 17.86
CA LEU A 283 -4.12 -14.01 17.71
C LEU A 283 -2.62 -14.31 17.77
N LEU A 284 -1.78 -13.49 17.11
CA LEU A 284 -0.32 -13.61 17.16
C LEU A 284 0.25 -13.38 18.58
N ILE A 285 -0.30 -12.44 19.33
CA ILE A 285 0.12 -12.17 20.73
C ILE A 285 -0.30 -13.34 21.65
N ILE A 286 -1.54 -13.79 21.56
CA ILE A 286 -2.08 -14.88 22.40
C ILE A 286 -1.26 -16.16 22.22
N THR A 287 -0.82 -16.45 20.99
CA THR A 287 -0.02 -17.64 20.65
C THR A 287 1.48 -17.49 20.92
N ASP A 288 1.95 -16.38 21.51
CA ASP A 288 3.37 -16.05 21.66
C ASP A 288 4.13 -16.10 20.32
N SER A 289 3.51 -15.60 19.26
CA SER A 289 4.11 -15.60 17.92
C SER A 289 4.85 -14.29 17.60
N MET A 290 4.61 -13.22 18.38
CA MET A 290 5.27 -11.91 18.19
C MET A 290 6.73 -11.97 18.67
N ASN A 291 7.66 -11.51 17.82
CA ASN A 291 9.10 -11.51 18.07
C ASN A 291 9.67 -12.91 18.39
N ARG A 292 9.17 -13.94 17.72
CA ARG A 292 9.57 -15.34 17.95
C ARG A 292 9.81 -16.09 16.64
N PRO A 293 10.77 -17.03 16.59
CA PRO A 293 10.97 -17.91 15.44
C PRO A 293 9.69 -18.67 15.06
N GLY A 294 9.42 -18.74 13.76
CA GLY A 294 8.21 -19.35 13.21
C GLY A 294 6.92 -18.53 13.38
N GLY A 295 7.03 -17.34 13.94
CA GLY A 295 5.96 -16.37 14.11
C GLY A 295 6.23 -15.09 13.31
N ILE A 296 6.34 -13.97 14.03
CA ILE A 296 6.62 -12.65 13.49
C ILE A 296 7.97 -12.15 14.01
N TRP A 297 8.78 -11.57 13.15
CA TRP A 297 9.92 -10.76 13.52
C TRP A 297 9.69 -9.29 13.16
N PHE A 298 10.44 -8.39 13.80
CA PHE A 298 10.36 -6.97 13.55
C PHE A 298 11.62 -6.46 12.89
N HIS A 299 11.46 -5.75 11.78
CA HIS A 299 12.59 -5.29 11.00
C HIS A 299 13.24 -4.07 11.66
N PRO A 300 14.52 -4.12 12.03
CA PRO A 300 15.19 -3.02 12.74
C PRO A 300 15.62 -1.87 11.80
N GLY A 301 15.42 -2.02 10.48
CA GLY A 301 15.94 -1.12 9.47
C GLY A 301 17.40 -1.41 9.10
N PHE A 302 17.81 -1.07 7.89
CA PHE A 302 19.19 -1.07 7.44
C PHE A 302 19.75 0.36 7.38
N GLY A 303 19.02 1.29 6.79
CA GLY A 303 19.35 2.71 6.79
C GLY A 303 19.14 3.38 8.14
N TYR A 304 18.10 2.96 8.86
CA TYR A 304 17.82 3.38 10.24
C TYR A 304 18.04 2.18 11.17
N GLN A 305 18.78 2.37 12.25
CA GLN A 305 19.06 1.32 13.23
C GLN A 305 18.13 1.49 14.42
N LEU A 306 16.87 1.01 14.30
CA LEU A 306 15.81 1.23 15.30
C LEU A 306 16.19 0.71 16.68
N GLU A 307 17.00 -0.35 16.76
CA GLU A 307 17.51 -0.90 18.01
C GLU A 307 18.49 0.02 18.77
N SER A 308 19.04 1.02 18.08
CA SER A 308 19.92 2.04 18.67
C SER A 308 19.17 3.15 19.39
N PHE A 309 17.85 3.20 19.24
CA PHE A 309 17.01 4.26 19.82
C PHE A 309 16.01 3.67 20.81
N GLU A 310 15.70 4.48 21.80
CA GLU A 310 14.53 4.24 22.65
C GLU A 310 13.28 4.75 21.92
N LEU A 311 12.47 3.82 21.39
CA LEU A 311 11.28 4.19 20.65
C LEU A 311 10.25 4.87 21.56
N PRO A 312 9.66 6.00 21.16
CA PRO A 312 8.63 6.67 21.96
C PRO A 312 7.37 5.79 22.02
N ILE A 313 6.74 5.76 23.18
CA ILE A 313 5.47 5.08 23.38
C ILE A 313 4.33 6.02 23.01
N THR A 314 3.50 5.59 22.05
CA THR A 314 2.27 6.27 21.68
C THR A 314 1.19 6.04 22.74
N PRO A 315 0.39 7.05 23.10
CA PRO A 315 -0.78 6.88 23.98
C PRO A 315 -1.76 5.81 23.46
N PRO A 316 -2.58 5.20 24.34
CA PRO A 316 -3.53 4.16 23.92
C PRO A 316 -4.56 4.59 22.87
N GLU A 317 -4.90 5.86 22.84
CA GLU A 317 -5.81 6.48 21.86
C GLU A 317 -5.18 6.74 20.50
N GLY A 318 -3.85 6.58 20.37
CA GLY A 318 -3.09 6.87 19.15
C GLY A 318 -2.65 8.34 19.07
N ARG A 319 -1.94 8.68 17.99
CA ARG A 319 -1.51 10.05 17.68
C ARG A 319 -2.06 10.46 16.32
N PHE A 320 -3.06 11.33 16.37
CA PHE A 320 -3.67 11.88 15.17
C PHE A 320 -3.47 13.39 15.14
N GLY A 321 -3.41 13.94 13.92
CA GLY A 321 -3.32 15.37 13.68
C GLY A 321 -4.66 15.97 13.24
N PRO A 322 -4.73 17.29 13.12
CA PRO A 322 -5.92 17.95 12.60
C PRO A 322 -6.17 17.51 11.15
N GLY A 323 -7.42 17.21 10.86
CA GLY A 323 -7.89 16.87 9.51
C GLY A 323 -8.06 18.10 8.62
N PRO A 324 -8.49 17.87 7.37
CA PRO A 324 -8.80 18.93 6.41
C PRO A 324 -10.02 19.76 6.82
N ARG A 325 -10.09 21.00 6.36
CA ARG A 325 -11.16 21.94 6.74
C ARG A 325 -12.54 21.55 6.22
N SER A 326 -12.60 20.96 5.02
CA SER A 326 -13.86 20.52 4.40
C SER A 326 -14.42 19.25 5.01
N ARG A 327 -13.60 18.47 5.72
CA ARG A 327 -13.95 17.15 6.29
C ARG A 327 -13.45 17.08 7.75
N PRO A 328 -14.00 17.91 8.66
CA PRO A 328 -13.53 18.01 10.05
C PRO A 328 -13.76 16.74 10.88
N GLU A 329 -14.59 15.82 10.43
CA GLU A 329 -14.80 14.50 11.02
C GLU A 329 -13.63 13.52 10.78
N THR A 330 -12.73 13.84 9.83
CA THR A 330 -11.52 13.05 9.55
C THR A 330 -10.31 13.59 10.29
N GLN A 331 -9.26 12.79 10.41
CA GLN A 331 -8.04 13.15 11.09
C GLN A 331 -6.83 12.92 10.16
N ALA A 332 -5.73 13.61 10.43
CA ALA A 332 -4.45 13.27 9.80
C ALA A 332 -3.86 12.04 10.49
N PHE A 333 -3.58 10.99 9.74
CA PHE A 333 -2.87 9.81 10.21
C PHE A 333 -1.41 9.85 9.72
N LEU A 334 -0.45 9.76 10.64
CA LEU A 334 0.97 9.93 10.34
C LEU A 334 1.30 11.24 9.59
N ARG A 335 0.57 12.32 9.92
CA ARG A 335 0.68 13.64 9.28
C ARG A 335 0.26 13.66 7.81
N GLU A 336 -0.57 12.72 7.38
CA GLU A 336 -1.13 12.67 6.04
C GLU A 336 -2.64 12.79 6.07
N TRP A 337 -3.19 13.55 5.15
CA TRP A 337 -4.63 13.66 4.96
C TRP A 337 -5.14 12.51 4.11
N PRO A 338 -6.39 12.06 4.31
CA PRO A 338 -6.99 11.04 3.46
C PRO A 338 -7.03 11.46 1.99
N CYS A 339 -6.60 10.59 1.08
CA CYS A 339 -6.70 10.87 -0.36
C CYS A 339 -8.15 11.15 -0.81
N ALA A 340 -9.12 10.57 -0.12
CA ALA A 340 -10.54 10.74 -0.40
C ALA A 340 -11.06 12.17 -0.22
N VAL A 341 -10.41 12.99 0.61
CA VAL A 341 -10.87 14.36 0.90
C VAL A 341 -10.40 15.40 -0.12
N LEU A 342 -9.46 15.03 -0.99
CA LEU A 342 -8.87 15.99 -1.93
C LEU A 342 -9.91 16.72 -2.82
N PRO A 343 -10.92 16.03 -3.39
CA PRO A 343 -11.96 16.74 -4.16
C PRO A 343 -12.72 17.79 -3.34
N ASP A 344 -13.00 17.52 -2.07
CA ASP A 344 -13.74 18.43 -1.20
C ASP A 344 -12.90 19.65 -0.82
N GLU A 345 -11.61 19.47 -0.51
CA GLU A 345 -10.67 20.55 -0.23
C GLU A 345 -10.47 21.48 -1.44
N ILE A 346 -10.36 20.93 -2.65
CA ILE A 346 -10.26 21.73 -3.87
C ILE A 346 -11.58 22.46 -4.14
N ASN A 347 -12.72 21.77 -4.05
CA ASN A 347 -14.02 22.38 -4.30
C ASN A 347 -14.37 23.50 -3.30
N ALA A 348 -13.91 23.38 -2.06
CA ALA A 348 -14.03 24.44 -1.05
C ALA A 348 -13.06 25.60 -1.27
N GLY A 349 -12.12 25.49 -2.20
CA GLY A 349 -11.08 26.49 -2.47
C GLY A 349 -9.97 26.53 -1.41
N ASN A 350 -9.90 25.52 -0.55
CA ASN A 350 -8.85 25.38 0.46
C ASN A 350 -7.51 24.97 -0.18
N ILE A 351 -7.53 24.09 -1.19
CA ILE A 351 -6.37 23.74 -2.01
C ILE A 351 -6.55 24.35 -3.40
N ARG A 352 -5.56 25.12 -3.84
CA ARG A 352 -5.54 25.82 -5.13
C ARG A 352 -4.35 25.43 -6.00
N ALA A 353 -3.24 25.03 -5.38
CA ALA A 353 -2.09 24.49 -6.07
C ALA A 353 -1.82 23.07 -5.58
N PHE A 354 -1.42 22.19 -6.48
CA PHE A 354 -1.18 20.80 -6.13
C PHE A 354 0.06 20.24 -6.85
N LEU A 355 0.97 19.65 -6.09
CA LEU A 355 2.18 18.99 -6.57
C LEU A 355 1.96 17.47 -6.51
N ASN A 356 1.80 16.82 -7.66
CA ASN A 356 1.73 15.37 -7.78
C ASN A 356 3.12 14.81 -8.10
N LEU A 357 3.76 14.16 -7.13
CA LEU A 357 5.12 13.63 -7.26
C LEU A 357 5.10 12.17 -7.78
N GLY A 358 4.55 12.01 -8.97
CA GLY A 358 4.50 10.75 -9.72
C GLY A 358 3.23 9.92 -9.53
N GLY A 359 2.84 9.25 -10.58
CA GLY A 359 1.67 8.38 -10.66
C GLY A 359 0.37 9.09 -11.04
N SER A 360 -0.59 8.30 -11.56
CA SER A 360 -1.92 8.80 -11.92
C SER A 360 -2.83 8.80 -10.69
N MET A 361 -3.21 9.98 -10.21
CA MET A 361 -4.19 10.14 -9.13
C MET A 361 -5.57 9.62 -9.57
N LEU A 362 -5.97 9.83 -10.83
CA LEU A 362 -7.28 9.43 -11.34
C LEU A 362 -7.49 7.91 -11.35
N THR A 363 -6.41 7.13 -11.45
CA THR A 363 -6.48 5.66 -11.36
C THR A 363 -6.17 5.12 -9.97
N ALA A 364 -5.67 5.96 -9.04
CA ALA A 364 -5.27 5.54 -7.69
C ALA A 364 -6.24 6.00 -6.60
N PHE A 365 -6.70 7.26 -6.64
CA PHE A 365 -7.58 7.83 -5.62
C PHE A 365 -9.03 7.37 -5.79
N PRO A 366 -9.82 7.32 -4.71
CA PRO A 366 -11.21 6.90 -4.79
C PRO A 366 -12.07 7.94 -5.52
N ASN A 367 -13.22 7.48 -6.02
CA ASN A 367 -14.22 8.29 -6.69
C ASN A 367 -13.61 9.17 -7.80
N ALA A 368 -13.04 8.53 -8.82
CA ALA A 368 -12.42 9.24 -9.95
C ALA A 368 -13.39 10.24 -10.63
N GLY A 369 -14.71 9.94 -10.61
CA GLY A 369 -15.75 10.82 -11.15
C GLY A 369 -15.88 12.17 -10.45
N SER A 370 -15.57 12.24 -9.15
CA SER A 370 -15.55 13.54 -8.42
C SER A 370 -14.16 14.18 -8.41
N LEU A 371 -13.11 13.38 -8.50
CA LEU A 371 -11.74 13.89 -8.46
C LEU A 371 -11.36 14.65 -9.72
N GLN A 372 -11.69 14.12 -10.91
CA GLN A 372 -11.34 14.77 -12.17
C GLN A 372 -11.85 16.21 -12.26
N PRO A 373 -13.17 16.50 -12.09
CA PRO A 373 -13.66 17.88 -12.18
C PRO A 373 -13.15 18.78 -11.04
N ALA A 374 -12.68 18.22 -9.93
CA ALA A 374 -12.00 18.98 -8.89
C ALA A 374 -10.60 19.40 -9.33
N LEU A 375 -9.78 18.47 -9.86
CA LEU A 375 -8.43 18.78 -10.36
C LEU A 375 -8.44 19.86 -11.46
N GLU A 376 -9.46 19.88 -12.31
CA GLU A 376 -9.65 20.89 -13.35
C GLU A 376 -9.87 22.33 -12.80
N LYS A 377 -10.21 22.48 -11.51
CA LYS A 377 -10.39 23.79 -10.85
C LYS A 377 -9.11 24.35 -10.23
N LEU A 378 -8.04 23.55 -10.17
CA LEU A 378 -6.78 24.01 -9.60
C LEU A 378 -6.16 25.11 -10.45
N ASP A 379 -5.68 26.16 -9.80
CA ASP A 379 -4.92 27.23 -10.45
C ASP A 379 -3.57 26.70 -10.95
N VAL A 380 -2.97 25.76 -10.18
CA VAL A 380 -1.70 25.10 -10.50
C VAL A 380 -1.80 23.60 -10.19
N LEU A 381 -1.61 22.76 -11.21
CA LEU A 381 -1.41 21.32 -11.06
C LEU A 381 -0.07 20.96 -11.69
N VAL A 382 0.90 20.55 -10.84
CA VAL A 382 2.22 20.10 -11.29
C VAL A 382 2.26 18.58 -11.20
N THR A 383 2.74 17.91 -12.26
CA THR A 383 2.99 16.48 -12.20
C THR A 383 4.43 16.20 -12.63
N THR A 384 5.20 15.55 -11.74
CA THR A 384 6.47 14.93 -12.13
C THR A 384 6.20 13.51 -12.61
N GLU A 385 6.66 13.13 -13.79
CA GLU A 385 6.33 11.83 -14.37
C GLU A 385 7.36 11.37 -15.40
N ILE A 386 7.31 10.09 -15.73
CA ILE A 386 8.13 9.46 -16.77
C ILE A 386 7.37 9.18 -18.06
N LEU A 387 6.05 8.95 -17.96
CA LEU A 387 5.13 8.71 -19.07
C LEU A 387 3.86 9.54 -18.90
N PRO A 388 3.23 10.00 -19.98
CA PRO A 388 1.93 10.65 -19.91
C PRO A 388 0.89 9.71 -19.29
N ASN A 389 -0.03 10.30 -18.52
CA ASN A 389 -1.18 9.61 -17.93
C ASN A 389 -2.36 10.60 -17.78
N GLU A 390 -3.48 10.16 -17.25
CA GLU A 390 -4.71 10.96 -17.12
C GLU A 390 -4.49 12.20 -16.26
N THR A 391 -3.60 12.12 -15.24
CA THR A 391 -3.28 13.27 -14.38
C THR A 391 -2.40 14.27 -15.10
N THR A 392 -1.40 13.83 -15.87
CA THR A 392 -0.56 14.73 -16.68
C THR A 392 -1.41 15.47 -17.73
N ALA A 393 -2.44 14.82 -18.28
CA ALA A 393 -3.33 15.45 -19.24
C ALA A 393 -4.10 16.65 -18.65
N LEU A 394 -4.35 16.69 -17.34
CA LEU A 394 -4.97 17.81 -16.63
C LEU A 394 -3.95 18.84 -16.12
N SER A 395 -2.66 18.50 -16.06
CA SER A 395 -1.63 19.32 -15.42
C SER A 395 -1.40 20.65 -16.14
N THR A 396 -1.09 21.68 -15.37
CA THR A 396 -0.58 22.97 -15.87
C THR A 396 0.90 22.88 -16.21
N HIS A 397 1.65 22.06 -15.45
CA HIS A 397 3.07 21.81 -15.63
C HIS A 397 3.35 20.32 -15.55
N VAL A 398 4.09 19.78 -16.52
CA VAL A 398 4.57 18.40 -16.54
C VAL A 398 6.09 18.42 -16.54
N LEU A 399 6.69 17.80 -15.53
CA LEU A 399 8.14 17.85 -15.27
C LEU A 399 8.73 16.45 -15.47
N PRO A 400 9.50 16.22 -16.56
CA PRO A 400 10.04 14.91 -16.90
C PRO A 400 11.17 14.50 -15.95
N THR A 401 11.05 13.33 -15.34
CA THR A 401 12.08 12.81 -14.46
C THR A 401 12.86 11.65 -15.08
N LYS A 402 14.08 11.42 -14.58
CA LYS A 402 14.84 10.21 -14.88
C LYS A 402 14.06 8.98 -14.41
N GLY A 403 14.04 7.94 -15.24
CA GLY A 403 13.56 6.62 -14.85
C GLY A 403 14.63 5.87 -14.03
N GLN A 404 14.23 4.76 -13.43
CA GLN A 404 15.09 3.96 -12.54
C GLN A 404 16.34 3.38 -13.21
N LEU A 405 16.40 3.30 -14.53
CA LEU A 405 17.59 2.87 -15.27
C LEU A 405 18.54 4.03 -15.62
N GLU A 406 18.08 5.27 -15.45
CA GLU A 406 18.80 6.51 -15.83
C GLU A 406 19.48 7.19 -14.62
N ARG A 407 19.34 6.63 -13.43
CA ARG A 407 19.91 7.15 -12.18
C ARG A 407 20.39 6.00 -11.29
N PRO A 408 21.42 6.22 -10.46
CA PRO A 408 21.75 5.30 -9.38
C PRO A 408 20.68 5.39 -8.28
N ASP A 409 20.55 4.34 -7.48
CA ASP A 409 19.63 4.33 -6.34
C ASP A 409 20.07 3.34 -5.25
N VAL A 410 19.50 3.52 -4.05
CA VAL A 410 19.61 2.56 -2.94
C VAL A 410 18.22 2.18 -2.43
N THR A 411 18.13 1.06 -1.73
CA THR A 411 16.86 0.65 -1.09
C THR A 411 16.42 1.69 -0.06
N LEU A 412 15.31 2.38 -0.33
CA LEU A 412 14.70 3.34 0.59
C LEU A 412 13.86 2.64 1.67
N TRP A 413 13.00 1.73 1.26
CA TRP A 413 12.07 1.01 2.15
C TRP A 413 12.69 -0.33 2.56
N ASP A 414 13.86 -0.30 3.19
CA ASP A 414 14.61 -1.46 3.63
C ASP A 414 13.81 -2.36 4.59
N PHE A 415 12.96 -1.78 5.42
CA PHE A 415 12.06 -2.52 6.30
C PHE A 415 10.99 -3.33 5.55
N LEU A 416 10.83 -3.18 4.23
CA LEU A 416 10.02 -4.06 3.38
C LEU A 416 10.82 -5.28 2.86
N CYS A 417 12.14 -5.29 3.03
CA CYS A 417 12.97 -6.41 2.62
C CYS A 417 12.75 -7.63 3.53
N PRO A 418 12.87 -8.85 3.00
CA PRO A 418 12.75 -10.08 3.79
C PRO A 418 13.97 -10.32 4.70
N ARG A 419 15.02 -9.52 4.55
CA ARG A 419 16.28 -9.57 5.33
C ARG A 419 16.69 -8.16 5.71
N VAL A 420 17.51 -8.02 6.73
CA VAL A 420 18.08 -6.72 7.13
C VAL A 420 19.17 -6.34 6.12
N SER A 421 18.78 -5.73 5.02
CA SER A 421 19.64 -5.52 3.86
C SER A 421 19.28 -4.24 3.10
N ALA A 422 20.23 -3.75 2.31
CA ALA A 422 20.03 -2.75 1.28
C ALA A 422 20.72 -3.18 -0.01
N GLN A 423 20.22 -2.69 -1.13
CA GLN A 423 20.80 -2.88 -2.46
C GLN A 423 21.12 -1.53 -3.05
N HIS A 424 22.17 -1.51 -3.88
CA HIS A 424 22.55 -0.38 -4.71
C HIS A 424 22.39 -0.76 -6.18
N THR A 425 21.99 0.20 -7.00
CA THR A 425 21.96 0.06 -8.46
C THR A 425 22.63 1.26 -9.10
N ASP A 426 23.44 1.01 -10.11
CA ASP A 426 24.04 2.07 -10.93
C ASP A 426 23.03 2.63 -11.94
N ALA A 427 23.32 3.82 -12.47
CA ALA A 427 22.71 4.27 -13.71
C ALA A 427 23.22 3.41 -14.87
N LEU A 428 22.32 2.66 -15.51
CA LEU A 428 22.68 1.72 -16.58
C LEU A 428 22.68 2.36 -17.97
N VAL A 429 21.95 3.47 -18.12
CA VAL A 429 21.80 4.20 -19.38
C VAL A 429 21.80 5.70 -19.11
N SER A 430 22.28 6.48 -20.07
CA SER A 430 22.19 7.94 -20.01
C SER A 430 20.75 8.39 -20.20
N PRO A 431 20.30 9.45 -19.51
CA PRO A 431 18.99 10.04 -19.76
C PRO A 431 18.90 10.61 -21.17
N VAL A 432 17.75 10.45 -21.81
CA VAL A 432 17.45 11.03 -23.13
C VAL A 432 16.72 12.36 -22.94
N GLY A 433 16.92 13.31 -23.85
CA GLY A 433 16.33 14.64 -23.78
C GLY A 433 16.84 15.45 -22.58
N GLU A 434 15.92 16.15 -21.93
CA GLU A 434 16.24 17.05 -20.82
C GLU A 434 15.76 16.50 -19.44
N ARG A 435 15.59 15.19 -19.31
CA ARG A 435 15.16 14.53 -18.06
C ARG A 435 16.12 14.83 -16.91
N ARG A 436 15.56 15.14 -15.73
CA ARG A 436 16.33 15.46 -14.53
C ARG A 436 15.99 14.49 -13.39
N SER A 437 16.92 14.35 -12.43
CA SER A 437 16.65 13.61 -11.21
C SER A 437 15.52 14.28 -10.42
N MET A 438 14.63 13.52 -9.80
CA MET A 438 13.50 14.04 -9.02
C MET A 438 13.98 15.05 -7.96
N TRP A 439 15.03 14.71 -7.21
CA TRP A 439 15.58 15.57 -6.18
C TRP A 439 16.01 16.94 -6.72
N TRP A 440 16.62 16.98 -7.94
CA TRP A 440 17.03 18.22 -8.58
C TRP A 440 15.82 19.09 -8.92
N VAL A 441 14.77 18.49 -9.47
CA VAL A 441 13.51 19.19 -9.81
C VAL A 441 12.91 19.83 -8.55
N LEU A 442 12.83 19.07 -7.46
CA LEU A 442 12.26 19.53 -6.20
C LEU A 442 13.11 20.61 -5.52
N ALA A 443 14.44 20.48 -5.58
CA ALA A 443 15.35 21.51 -5.08
C ALA A 443 15.21 22.82 -5.87
N GLU A 444 15.08 22.73 -7.19
CA GLU A 444 14.88 23.91 -8.05
C GLU A 444 13.49 24.59 -7.81
N ILE A 445 12.45 23.82 -7.49
CA ILE A 445 11.16 24.40 -7.02
C ILE A 445 11.36 25.10 -5.69
N GLY A 446 12.03 24.46 -4.72
CA GLY A 446 12.34 25.05 -3.42
C GLY A 446 13.10 26.38 -3.55
N ARG A 447 14.13 26.42 -4.39
CA ARG A 447 14.93 27.63 -4.63
C ARG A 447 14.08 28.79 -5.16
N ARG A 448 13.12 28.52 -6.03
CA ARG A 448 12.18 29.55 -6.54
C ARG A 448 11.19 30.03 -5.47
N LEU A 449 10.93 29.21 -4.48
CA LEU A 449 10.16 29.61 -3.31
C LEU A 449 11.00 30.32 -2.22
N GLY A 450 12.33 30.45 -2.43
CA GLY A 450 13.25 31.09 -1.49
C GLY A 450 13.88 30.12 -0.49
N HIS A 451 13.83 28.81 -0.75
CA HIS A 451 14.36 27.76 0.14
C HIS A 451 15.50 26.98 -0.56
N GLU A 452 16.69 27.05 0.00
CA GLU A 452 17.84 26.25 -0.45
C GLU A 452 17.77 24.87 0.23
N LEU A 453 17.18 23.88 -0.46
CA LEU A 453 17.00 22.53 0.09
C LEU A 453 18.28 21.70 -0.02
N THR A 454 19.01 21.83 -1.12
CA THR A 454 20.29 21.17 -1.39
C THR A 454 21.00 21.86 -2.55
N ASP A 455 22.32 21.67 -2.66
CA ASP A 455 23.11 22.16 -3.77
C ASP A 455 22.76 21.36 -5.06
N THR A 456 22.20 22.03 -6.06
CA THR A 456 21.81 21.42 -7.34
C THR A 456 22.99 21.19 -8.31
N SER A 457 24.22 21.54 -7.91
CA SER A 457 25.44 21.27 -8.69
C SER A 457 26.08 19.91 -8.40
N VAL A 458 25.66 19.21 -7.33
CA VAL A 458 26.18 17.90 -6.95
C VAL A 458 25.62 16.78 -7.82
N THR A 459 26.25 15.61 -7.78
CA THR A 459 25.82 14.43 -8.55
C THR A 459 24.80 13.57 -7.77
N ASP A 460 24.09 12.69 -8.48
CA ASP A 460 23.18 11.70 -7.87
C ASP A 460 23.92 10.81 -6.86
N GLU A 461 25.17 10.39 -7.18
CA GLU A 461 26.03 9.57 -6.32
C GLU A 461 26.39 10.29 -5.02
N ALA A 462 26.73 11.58 -5.10
CA ALA A 462 27.05 12.36 -3.91
C ALA A 462 25.84 12.49 -2.97
N MET A 463 24.65 12.66 -3.54
CA MET A 463 23.40 12.70 -2.76
C MET A 463 23.09 11.35 -2.11
N LEU A 464 23.33 10.24 -2.80
CA LEU A 464 23.15 8.89 -2.26
C LEU A 464 24.16 8.58 -1.16
N ALA A 465 25.43 8.97 -1.33
CA ALA A 465 26.47 8.80 -0.31
C ALA A 465 26.10 9.54 0.98
N GLN A 466 25.61 10.78 0.85
CA GLN A 466 25.12 11.54 1.99
C GLN A 466 23.92 10.89 2.67
N LEU A 467 22.94 10.42 1.90
CA LEU A 467 21.75 9.75 2.42
C LEU A 467 22.11 8.47 3.18
N SER A 468 23.05 7.68 2.65
CA SER A 468 23.45 6.38 3.20
C SER A 468 24.48 6.47 4.33
N SER A 469 24.95 7.67 4.71
CA SER A 469 26.02 7.88 5.69
C SER A 469 25.70 7.35 7.11
N SER A 470 24.42 7.22 7.45
CA SER A 470 23.95 6.68 8.74
C SER A 470 23.56 5.20 8.69
N GLY A 471 23.71 4.54 7.55
CA GLY A 471 23.38 3.13 7.38
C GLY A 471 24.32 2.18 8.14
N ARG A 472 23.91 0.91 8.23
CA ARG A 472 24.68 -0.16 8.95
C ARG A 472 26.03 -0.45 8.32
N LYS A 473 26.18 -0.16 7.04
CA LYS A 473 27.38 -0.39 6.26
C LYS A 473 27.77 0.88 5.51
N PRO A 474 29.07 1.11 5.27
CA PRO A 474 29.54 2.22 4.45
C PRO A 474 28.92 2.17 3.05
N TYR A 475 28.63 3.35 2.50
CA TYR A 475 28.08 3.47 1.13
C TYR A 475 28.97 2.80 0.07
N ASP A 476 30.31 2.95 0.22
CA ASP A 476 31.28 2.33 -0.72
C ASP A 476 31.19 0.80 -0.73
N GLU A 477 30.84 0.15 0.39
CA GLU A 477 30.59 -1.29 0.44
C GLU A 477 29.35 -1.67 -0.36
N LEU A 478 28.27 -0.87 -0.25
CA LEU A 478 27.06 -1.06 -1.06
C LEU A 478 27.34 -0.91 -2.55
N VAL A 479 28.12 0.11 -2.95
CA VAL A 479 28.51 0.34 -4.34
C VAL A 479 29.36 -0.81 -4.87
N ALA A 480 30.39 -1.23 -4.11
CA ALA A 480 31.34 -2.25 -4.56
C ALA A 480 30.69 -3.62 -4.77
N ASN A 481 29.70 -3.99 -3.95
CA ASN A 481 29.06 -5.30 -3.99
C ASN A 481 27.66 -5.28 -4.65
N GLY A 482 27.09 -4.10 -4.86
CA GLY A 482 25.68 -3.92 -5.27
C GLY A 482 24.67 -4.20 -4.15
N TRP A 483 25.10 -4.66 -2.98
CA TRP A 483 24.26 -4.95 -1.83
C TRP A 483 25.08 -5.05 -0.55
N ALA A 484 24.38 -4.94 0.60
CA ALA A 484 24.92 -5.29 1.91
C ALA A 484 23.81 -5.86 2.79
N GLU A 485 24.21 -6.70 3.74
CA GLU A 485 23.32 -7.38 4.69
C GLU A 485 23.88 -7.26 6.10
N ALA A 486 22.99 -7.29 7.08
CA ALA A 486 23.31 -7.40 8.49
C ALA A 486 22.54 -8.57 9.11
N ASP A 487 23.08 -9.11 10.19
CA ASP A 487 22.46 -10.23 10.90
C ASP A 487 21.08 -9.84 11.46
N ARG A 488 20.17 -10.79 11.40
CA ARG A 488 18.86 -10.71 12.04
C ARG A 488 18.90 -11.45 13.38
N GLU A 489 18.63 -10.73 14.45
CA GLU A 489 18.43 -11.34 15.76
C GLU A 489 16.95 -11.65 15.98
N LEU A 490 16.63 -12.89 16.38
CA LEU A 490 15.25 -13.32 16.66
C LEU A 490 15.25 -14.37 17.79
N PRO A 491 14.65 -14.12 18.96
CA PRO A 491 13.97 -12.87 19.34
C PRO A 491 14.89 -11.65 19.33
N ALA A 492 14.36 -10.48 18.92
CA ALA A 492 15.08 -9.21 18.92
C ALA A 492 14.96 -8.53 20.29
N PRO A 493 16.07 -8.33 21.05
CA PRO A 493 16.00 -7.78 22.41
C PRO A 493 15.45 -6.37 22.49
N TRP A 494 15.61 -5.57 21.43
CA TRP A 494 15.07 -4.20 21.39
C TRP A 494 13.53 -4.19 21.39
N VAL A 495 12.91 -5.20 20.77
CA VAL A 495 11.44 -5.36 20.76
C VAL A 495 10.96 -5.80 22.15
N ASP A 496 11.62 -6.81 22.74
CA ASP A 496 11.24 -7.29 24.08
C ASP A 496 11.37 -6.16 25.13
N ARG A 497 12.45 -5.35 25.09
CA ARG A 497 12.58 -4.14 25.96
C ARG A 497 11.49 -3.12 25.71
N HIS A 498 11.12 -2.89 24.45
CA HIS A 498 10.04 -1.94 24.11
C HIS A 498 8.69 -2.43 24.67
N VAL A 499 8.37 -3.70 24.51
CA VAL A 499 7.13 -4.30 25.02
C VAL A 499 7.11 -4.30 26.57
N GLU A 500 8.24 -4.55 27.22
CA GLU A 500 8.36 -4.44 28.67
C GLU A 500 8.08 -3.00 29.17
N ARG A 501 8.65 -2.00 28.50
CA ARG A 501 8.37 -0.58 28.81
C ARG A 501 6.91 -0.20 28.56
N LEU A 502 6.28 -0.82 27.55
CA LEU A 502 4.87 -0.65 27.26
C LEU A 502 3.98 -1.28 28.35
N GLY A 503 4.52 -2.20 29.15
CA GLY A 503 3.78 -3.00 30.14
C GLY A 503 3.07 -4.22 29.56
N GLY A 504 3.52 -4.67 28.36
CA GLY A 504 2.91 -5.75 27.57
C GLY A 504 2.12 -5.21 26.37
N TRP A 505 1.83 -6.09 25.42
CA TRP A 505 1.02 -5.75 24.24
C TRP A 505 -0.42 -5.33 24.62
N ARG A 506 -0.94 -4.27 24.03
CA ARG A 506 -2.32 -3.81 24.25
C ARG A 506 -3.28 -4.64 23.39
N LEU A 507 -4.14 -5.45 24.02
CA LEU A 507 -5.00 -6.38 23.28
C LEU A 507 -6.34 -5.80 22.86
N ALA A 508 -6.88 -4.80 23.58
CA ALA A 508 -8.21 -4.25 23.33
C ALA A 508 -8.24 -2.72 23.24
N PRO A 509 -7.54 -2.09 22.26
CA PRO A 509 -7.69 -0.66 22.03
C PRO A 509 -9.16 -0.28 21.84
N ARG A 510 -9.67 0.68 22.62
CA ARG A 510 -11.08 1.04 22.70
C ARG A 510 -11.71 1.30 21.33
N VAL A 511 -11.01 2.05 20.47
CA VAL A 511 -11.52 2.40 19.13
C VAL A 511 -11.75 1.17 18.25
N LEU A 512 -10.96 0.10 18.41
CA LEU A 512 -11.09 -1.14 17.64
C LEU A 512 -12.26 -2.00 18.15
N VAL A 513 -12.50 -2.00 19.47
CA VAL A 513 -13.69 -2.63 20.08
C VAL A 513 -14.96 -1.90 19.62
N GLU A 514 -14.95 -0.57 19.59
CA GLU A 514 -16.06 0.24 19.07
C GLU A 514 -16.31 -0.05 17.58
N GLN A 515 -15.26 -0.15 16.76
CA GLN A 515 -15.40 -0.52 15.35
C GLN A 515 -15.95 -1.93 15.16
N LEU A 516 -15.53 -2.93 15.95
CA LEU A 516 -16.08 -4.29 15.89
C LEU A 516 -17.59 -4.29 16.13
N ASN A 517 -18.04 -3.54 17.13
CA ASN A 517 -19.46 -3.42 17.47
C ASN A 517 -20.28 -2.66 16.41
N ALA A 518 -19.64 -1.83 15.60
CA ALA A 518 -20.28 -1.04 14.54
C ALA A 518 -20.32 -1.77 13.18
N LEU A 519 -19.65 -2.92 13.03
CA LEU A 519 -19.63 -3.66 11.77
C LEU A 519 -21.04 -4.13 11.38
N ARG A 520 -21.34 -4.01 10.10
CA ARG A 520 -22.61 -4.42 9.50
C ARG A 520 -22.42 -5.63 8.59
N GLU A 521 -23.48 -6.35 8.34
CA GLU A 521 -23.47 -7.42 7.35
C GLU A 521 -23.18 -6.85 5.94
N PRO A 522 -22.31 -7.51 5.15
CA PRO A 522 -22.03 -7.08 3.78
C PRO A 522 -23.26 -7.26 2.87
N ALA A 523 -23.33 -6.49 1.80
CA ALA A 523 -24.34 -6.64 0.77
C ALA A 523 -24.23 -8.01 0.06
N ALA A 524 -25.31 -8.40 -0.62
CA ALA A 524 -25.38 -9.70 -1.30
C ALA A 524 -24.35 -9.86 -2.41
N LEU A 525 -24.05 -8.79 -3.15
CA LEU A 525 -23.05 -8.77 -4.22
C LEU A 525 -22.14 -7.57 -4.04
N VAL A 526 -20.83 -7.81 -3.94
CA VAL A 526 -19.85 -6.77 -3.64
C VAL A 526 -18.62 -6.84 -4.55
N LEU A 527 -18.03 -5.67 -4.77
CA LEU A 527 -16.77 -5.49 -5.49
C LEU A 527 -15.59 -6.07 -4.70
N VAL A 528 -14.74 -6.83 -5.39
CA VAL A 528 -13.45 -7.32 -4.91
C VAL A 528 -12.38 -6.95 -5.95
N PRO A 529 -11.68 -5.82 -5.77
CA PRO A 529 -10.60 -5.43 -6.66
C PRO A 529 -9.45 -6.43 -6.61
N ARG A 530 -8.83 -6.70 -7.78
CA ARG A 530 -7.66 -7.60 -7.84
C ARG A 530 -6.49 -6.99 -8.58
N ARG A 531 -5.29 -7.42 -8.21
CA ARG A 531 -4.06 -7.13 -8.95
C ARG A 531 -3.87 -8.12 -10.09
N GLN A 532 -3.16 -7.69 -11.13
CA GLN A 532 -2.73 -8.52 -12.25
C GLN A 532 -1.20 -8.63 -12.26
N LEU A 533 -0.67 -9.77 -12.74
CA LEU A 533 0.75 -10.09 -12.66
C LEU A 533 1.63 -9.15 -13.47
N ARG A 534 1.12 -8.67 -14.62
CA ARG A 534 1.86 -7.78 -15.54
C ARG A 534 1.59 -6.29 -15.31
N ARG A 535 0.69 -5.93 -14.41
CA ARG A 535 0.36 -4.55 -14.09
C ARG A 535 1.09 -4.07 -12.85
N LEU A 536 1.55 -2.84 -12.86
CA LEU A 536 2.11 -2.15 -11.70
C LEU A 536 1.25 -0.91 -11.43
N ASN A 537 0.15 -1.07 -10.68
CA ASN A 537 -0.88 -0.07 -10.51
C ASN A 537 -1.35 0.46 -11.88
N ALA A 538 -1.27 1.78 -12.13
CA ALA A 538 -1.62 2.39 -13.42
C ALA A 538 -0.54 2.25 -14.51
N GLN A 539 0.62 1.67 -14.19
CA GLN A 539 1.71 1.50 -15.16
C GLN A 539 1.64 0.15 -15.88
N LEU A 540 2.39 0.03 -16.98
CA LEU A 540 2.49 -1.18 -17.80
C LEU A 540 1.19 -1.53 -18.54
N GLU A 541 0.32 -0.57 -18.81
CA GLU A 541 -0.91 -0.78 -19.58
C GLU A 541 -0.63 -1.32 -20.98
N PHE A 542 0.46 -0.89 -21.59
CA PHE A 542 0.93 -1.35 -22.90
C PHE A 542 1.28 -2.85 -22.97
N LEU A 543 1.39 -3.55 -21.83
CA LEU A 543 1.56 -5.02 -21.81
C LEU A 543 0.26 -5.77 -22.12
N GLY A 544 -0.87 -5.07 -22.28
CA GLY A 544 -2.07 -5.58 -22.90
C GLY A 544 -2.87 -6.60 -22.08
N GLU A 545 -2.86 -6.54 -20.74
CA GLU A 545 -3.78 -7.36 -19.95
C GLU A 545 -5.22 -6.88 -20.10
N ALA A 546 -6.15 -7.82 -20.36
CA ALA A 546 -7.57 -7.51 -20.52
C ALA A 546 -8.26 -7.15 -19.19
N VAL A 547 -9.32 -6.33 -19.27
CA VAL A 547 -10.22 -6.06 -18.15
C VAL A 547 -11.26 -7.18 -18.07
N GLU A 548 -10.84 -8.34 -17.58
CA GLU A 548 -11.74 -9.45 -17.30
C GLU A 548 -12.39 -9.27 -15.93
N ILE A 549 -13.71 -9.25 -15.89
CA ILE A 549 -14.50 -9.20 -14.66
C ILE A 549 -14.90 -10.62 -14.31
N VAL A 550 -14.32 -11.17 -13.23
CA VAL A 550 -14.59 -12.54 -12.82
C VAL A 550 -15.83 -12.57 -11.93
N VAL A 551 -16.80 -13.41 -12.33
CA VAL A 551 -18.11 -13.54 -11.68
C VAL A 551 -18.42 -15.03 -11.47
N HIS A 552 -18.99 -15.38 -10.30
CA HIS A 552 -19.46 -16.74 -10.03
C HIS A 552 -20.57 -17.14 -11.02
N PRO A 553 -20.65 -18.44 -11.47
CA PRO A 553 -21.67 -18.88 -12.40
C PRO A 553 -23.11 -18.55 -11.97
N ASP A 554 -23.46 -18.71 -10.68
CA ASP A 554 -24.80 -18.41 -10.17
C ASP A 554 -25.12 -16.92 -10.23
N ASP A 555 -24.14 -16.05 -9.91
CA ASP A 555 -24.30 -14.59 -9.97
C ASP A 555 -24.41 -14.11 -11.42
N ALA A 556 -23.64 -14.71 -12.33
CA ALA A 556 -23.71 -14.44 -13.76
C ALA A 556 -25.08 -14.85 -14.33
N ALA A 557 -25.56 -16.04 -13.98
CA ALA A 557 -26.89 -16.53 -14.40
C ALA A 557 -28.02 -15.63 -13.87
N ALA A 558 -27.94 -15.21 -12.59
CA ALA A 558 -28.92 -14.31 -11.99
C ALA A 558 -28.94 -12.92 -12.66
N ALA A 559 -27.81 -12.46 -13.18
CA ALA A 559 -27.68 -11.20 -13.92
C ALA A 559 -27.96 -11.34 -15.43
N GLY A 560 -28.19 -12.55 -15.95
CA GLY A 560 -28.36 -12.80 -17.39
C GLY A 560 -27.09 -12.56 -18.21
N VAL A 561 -25.92 -12.80 -17.63
CA VAL A 561 -24.60 -12.57 -18.24
C VAL A 561 -23.95 -13.90 -18.58
N SER A 562 -23.42 -14.02 -19.80
CA SER A 562 -22.67 -15.19 -20.27
C SER A 562 -21.16 -14.94 -20.26
N ASP A 563 -20.37 -16.01 -20.30
CA ASP A 563 -18.91 -15.93 -20.43
C ASP A 563 -18.52 -15.20 -21.72
N ASP A 564 -17.44 -14.44 -21.69
CA ASP A 564 -16.92 -13.59 -22.77
C ASP A 564 -17.87 -12.47 -23.25
N GLN A 565 -19.02 -12.28 -22.60
CA GLN A 565 -19.93 -11.18 -22.89
C GLN A 565 -19.43 -9.85 -22.27
N LYS A 566 -19.74 -8.72 -22.94
CA LYS A 566 -19.56 -7.40 -22.31
C LYS A 566 -20.47 -7.26 -21.11
N LEU A 567 -19.92 -6.77 -20.02
CA LEU A 567 -20.56 -6.65 -18.72
C LEU A 567 -20.38 -5.24 -18.17
N ILE A 568 -21.46 -4.63 -17.69
CA ILE A 568 -21.44 -3.39 -16.90
C ILE A 568 -21.52 -3.78 -15.42
N VAL A 569 -20.56 -3.29 -14.64
CA VAL A 569 -20.61 -3.29 -13.18
C VAL A 569 -20.99 -1.89 -12.73
N ARG A 570 -22.03 -1.78 -11.91
CA ARG A 570 -22.54 -0.50 -11.41
C ARG A 570 -22.59 -0.50 -9.89
N SER A 571 -22.11 0.58 -9.29
CA SER A 571 -22.34 0.96 -7.89
C SER A 571 -23.25 2.19 -7.82
N GLU A 572 -23.51 2.70 -6.63
CA GLU A 572 -24.21 4.00 -6.47
C GLU A 572 -23.35 5.19 -6.94
N HIS A 573 -22.01 5.01 -7.09
CA HIS A 573 -21.06 6.08 -7.41
C HIS A 573 -20.72 6.17 -8.90
N GLY A 574 -20.94 5.09 -9.66
CA GLY A 574 -20.65 5.05 -11.08
C GLY A 574 -20.69 3.64 -11.66
N GLU A 575 -20.18 3.52 -12.87
CA GLU A 575 -20.14 2.26 -13.60
C GLU A 575 -18.85 2.07 -14.40
N LEU A 576 -18.52 0.84 -14.66
CA LEU A 576 -17.46 0.46 -15.61
C LEU A 576 -17.91 -0.70 -16.49
N THR A 577 -17.34 -0.78 -17.69
CA THR A 577 -17.55 -1.87 -18.62
C THR A 577 -16.28 -2.72 -18.74
N GLY A 578 -16.45 -4.04 -18.77
CA GLY A 578 -15.39 -5.02 -19.04
C GLY A 578 -15.96 -6.24 -19.73
N VAL A 579 -15.18 -7.32 -19.76
CA VAL A 579 -15.58 -8.62 -20.30
C VAL A 579 -15.84 -9.59 -19.15
N ALA A 580 -16.97 -10.24 -19.15
CA ALA A 580 -17.32 -11.25 -18.15
C ALA A 580 -16.43 -12.50 -18.30
N ARG A 581 -15.86 -12.94 -17.19
CA ARG A 581 -15.25 -14.25 -17.04
C ARG A 581 -16.04 -15.02 -16.00
N VAL A 582 -16.85 -15.98 -16.47
CA VAL A 582 -17.68 -16.80 -15.58
C VAL A 582 -16.83 -17.95 -15.04
N ASP A 583 -16.48 -17.89 -13.74
CA ASP A 583 -15.54 -18.83 -13.13
C ASP A 583 -15.86 -19.04 -11.64
N ALA A 584 -16.02 -20.31 -11.24
CA ALA A 584 -16.25 -20.71 -9.85
C ALA A 584 -15.03 -20.52 -8.92
N SER A 585 -13.89 -20.05 -9.43
CA SER A 585 -12.74 -19.66 -8.61
C SER A 585 -12.96 -18.39 -7.79
N VAL A 586 -14.01 -17.63 -8.08
CA VAL A 586 -14.53 -16.58 -7.21
C VAL A 586 -15.79 -17.09 -6.51
N ARG A 587 -15.93 -16.82 -5.22
CA ARG A 587 -17.12 -17.24 -4.48
C ARG A 587 -18.36 -16.44 -4.94
N ARG A 588 -19.55 -17.04 -4.75
CA ARG A 588 -20.83 -16.34 -4.92
C ARG A 588 -20.91 -15.09 -4.04
N GLY A 589 -21.46 -14.01 -4.61
CA GLY A 589 -21.58 -12.72 -3.95
C GLY A 589 -20.35 -11.82 -4.08
N ALA A 590 -19.32 -12.22 -4.83
CA ALA A 590 -18.11 -11.43 -5.08
C ALA A 590 -17.89 -11.17 -6.59
N VAL A 591 -17.73 -9.92 -6.97
CA VAL A 591 -17.37 -9.50 -8.34
C VAL A 591 -15.91 -9.06 -8.36
N SER A 592 -15.05 -9.81 -9.02
CA SER A 592 -13.63 -9.53 -9.03
C SER A 592 -13.21 -8.72 -10.26
N VAL A 593 -12.83 -7.47 -10.03
CA VAL A 593 -12.46 -6.49 -11.07
C VAL A 593 -10.97 -6.17 -10.98
N PRO A 594 -10.20 -6.18 -12.08
CA PRO A 594 -8.81 -5.74 -12.06
C PRO A 594 -8.72 -4.23 -11.86
N HIS A 595 -7.69 -3.77 -11.13
CA HIS A 595 -7.47 -2.35 -10.91
C HIS A 595 -6.31 -1.81 -11.77
N GLY A 596 -6.22 -0.47 -11.88
CA GLY A 596 -5.13 0.22 -12.57
C GLY A 596 -5.33 0.36 -14.09
N HIS A 597 -6.54 0.16 -14.60
CA HIS A 597 -6.89 0.37 -16.00
C HIS A 597 -7.57 1.73 -16.19
N ALA A 598 -6.98 2.61 -17.02
CA ALA A 598 -7.54 3.92 -17.32
C ALA A 598 -8.91 3.82 -18.03
N GLY A 599 -9.01 2.95 -19.04
CA GLY A 599 -10.23 2.75 -19.82
C GLY A 599 -11.37 1.99 -19.10
N ALA A 600 -11.07 1.37 -17.94
CA ALA A 600 -12.06 0.69 -17.09
C ALA A 600 -11.65 0.85 -15.62
N ASN A 601 -11.71 2.08 -15.17
CA ASN A 601 -11.21 2.50 -13.87
C ASN A 601 -12.14 2.04 -12.74
N VAL A 602 -11.71 1.05 -11.96
CA VAL A 602 -12.47 0.52 -10.83
C VAL A 602 -12.80 1.58 -9.77
N ASN A 603 -12.03 2.67 -9.72
CA ASN A 603 -12.27 3.77 -8.76
C ASN A 603 -13.48 4.64 -9.14
N LEU A 604 -14.08 4.46 -10.31
CA LEU A 604 -15.41 5.01 -10.62
C LEU A 604 -16.51 4.38 -9.75
N LEU A 605 -16.29 3.15 -9.25
CA LEU A 605 -17.24 2.43 -8.39
C LEU A 605 -17.09 2.74 -6.91
N THR A 606 -16.04 3.45 -6.49
CA THR A 606 -15.71 3.69 -5.08
C THR A 606 -16.20 5.06 -4.61
N SER A 607 -16.33 5.21 -3.28
CA SER A 607 -16.79 6.45 -2.64
C SER A 607 -15.63 7.24 -2.06
N LYS A 608 -15.71 8.57 -2.10
CA LYS A 608 -14.88 9.46 -1.28
C LYS A 608 -15.41 9.60 0.15
N ASP A 609 -16.66 9.19 0.39
CA ASP A 609 -17.35 9.37 1.67
C ASP A 609 -17.33 8.09 2.52
N ASP A 610 -17.17 6.91 1.89
CA ASP A 610 -17.05 5.63 2.57
C ASP A 610 -15.58 5.35 2.94
N ILE A 611 -15.15 5.97 4.04
CA ILE A 611 -13.78 5.89 4.57
C ILE A 611 -13.78 5.48 6.04
N ASP A 612 -12.67 4.95 6.50
CA ASP A 612 -12.41 4.76 7.91
C ASP A 612 -12.09 6.12 8.58
N LEU A 613 -12.92 6.55 9.53
CA LEU A 613 -12.76 7.87 10.16
C LEU A 613 -11.53 7.96 11.08
N VAL A 614 -10.92 6.82 11.46
CA VAL A 614 -9.73 6.78 12.31
C VAL A 614 -8.46 7.06 11.50
N THR A 615 -8.35 6.41 10.33
CA THR A 615 -7.13 6.47 9.52
C THR A 615 -7.29 7.19 8.18
N GLY A 616 -8.52 7.51 7.80
CA GLY A 616 -8.85 8.05 6.48
C GLY A 616 -8.77 7.04 5.34
N MET A 617 -8.60 5.75 5.65
CA MET A 617 -8.50 4.70 4.65
C MET A 617 -9.79 4.55 3.87
N THR A 618 -9.68 4.60 2.54
CA THR A 618 -10.81 4.36 1.64
C THR A 618 -11.16 2.88 1.57
N ARG A 619 -12.45 2.57 1.51
CA ARG A 619 -12.96 1.21 1.28
C ARG A 619 -13.06 0.95 -0.21
N TYR A 620 -12.10 0.16 -0.74
CA TYR A 620 -12.08 -0.24 -2.14
C TYR A 620 -12.74 -1.59 -2.39
N SER A 621 -12.79 -2.47 -1.38
CA SER A 621 -13.42 -3.78 -1.40
C SER A 621 -14.70 -3.77 -0.57
N GLY A 622 -15.64 -4.66 -0.89
CA GLY A 622 -16.92 -4.72 -0.17
C GLY A 622 -17.95 -3.66 -0.62
N VAL A 623 -17.66 -2.89 -1.66
CA VAL A 623 -18.59 -1.91 -2.23
C VAL A 623 -19.76 -2.64 -2.88
N PRO A 624 -21.03 -2.32 -2.54
CA PRO A 624 -22.21 -2.93 -3.16
C PRO A 624 -22.23 -2.64 -4.66
N VAL A 625 -22.48 -3.68 -5.47
CA VAL A 625 -22.55 -3.55 -6.93
C VAL A 625 -23.69 -4.35 -7.52
N SER A 626 -24.08 -4.00 -8.74
CA SER A 626 -24.99 -4.76 -9.60
C SER A 626 -24.33 -5.05 -10.95
N LEU A 627 -24.77 -6.13 -11.60
CA LEU A 627 -24.28 -6.59 -12.90
C LEU A 627 -25.37 -6.41 -13.94
N HIS A 628 -25.00 -5.93 -15.11
CA HIS A 628 -25.91 -5.75 -16.23
C HIS A 628 -25.23 -6.17 -17.54
N PRO A 629 -25.93 -6.88 -18.45
CA PRO A 629 -25.46 -7.06 -19.83
C PRO A 629 -25.25 -5.68 -20.47
N ALA A 630 -24.15 -5.52 -21.26
CA ALA A 630 -23.83 -4.27 -21.95
C ALA A 630 -24.42 -4.22 -23.35
#